data_0389ff5a5d42771c197f3b0ca3931ff3
#
_entry.id   0389ff5a5d42771c197f3b0ca3931ff3
#
_cell.length_a   1.000
_cell.length_b   1.000
_cell.length_c   1.000
_cell.angle_alpha   90.00
_cell.angle_beta   90.00
_cell.angle_gamma   90.00
#
_symmetry.space_group_name_H-M   'P 1'
#
loop_
_entity.id
_entity.type
_entity.pdbx_description
1 polymer ?
#
loop_
_entity_poly.entity_id
_entity_poly.type
_entity_poly.pdbx_seq_one_letter_code
_entity_poly.pdbx_strand_id
1 'polypeptide(L)'
;GKTYRAYECDNALPFGYTYDSYIPREKYEKMSVIEKQQALLQGVVLDESSLPETVLTLNDREVPFKIITGKGCQEKDGKLIVTKENAQARLVFDGLDESEIYLITEGVNYEVLSPRAMISDKKWKNMSIYEQNQVFHENSRWRYWKESQKAYIDVTGKFLNKTISIYTDKYNAYSGKHNFLCNAGYSRMGKNSLTLTFQNTGVYSYDDLKVVCQPVTKVDKQVKKLGEESLQDVKVEDHELTGKISVSKPKALVIALPYSTGFTAYVDGKKTDIKQANTMYMALNLAH
;
A
#
# COMPACT_ATOMS: atom_id res chain seq x y z
N GLY A 1 3.75 -20.25 -24.96
CA GLY A 1 3.51 -20.64 -23.57
C GLY A 1 3.81 -19.48 -22.64
N LYS A 2 3.10 -19.36 -21.50
CA LYS A 2 3.42 -18.36 -20.47
C LYS A 2 4.62 -18.88 -19.66
N THR A 3 5.66 -18.08 -19.54
CA THR A 3 6.82 -18.39 -18.68
C THR A 3 6.52 -17.87 -17.28
N TYR A 4 6.57 -18.75 -16.29
CA TYR A 4 6.44 -18.40 -14.86
C TYR A 4 7.84 -18.41 -14.25
N ARG A 5 8.09 -17.46 -13.34
CA ARG A 5 9.30 -17.44 -12.50
C ARG A 5 8.87 -17.68 -11.05
N ALA A 6 9.50 -18.63 -10.40
CA ALA A 6 9.37 -18.85 -8.96
C ALA A 6 10.57 -18.21 -8.26
N TYR A 7 10.31 -17.58 -7.12
CA TYR A 7 11.35 -16.99 -6.25
C TYR A 7 11.19 -17.59 -4.87
N GLU A 8 12.30 -17.98 -4.27
CA GLU A 8 12.37 -18.36 -2.87
C GLU A 8 12.53 -17.09 -2.03
N CYS A 9 11.85 -17.01 -0.88
CA CYS A 9 11.93 -15.90 0.04
C CYS A 9 12.67 -16.35 1.31
N ASP A 10 13.92 -15.94 1.45
CA ASP A 10 14.78 -16.30 2.59
C ASP A 10 14.27 -15.74 3.93
N ASN A 11 13.40 -14.72 3.87
CA ASN A 11 12.80 -14.05 5.02
C ASN A 11 11.35 -14.48 5.30
N ALA A 12 10.93 -15.66 4.84
CA ALA A 12 9.62 -16.20 5.17
C ALA A 12 9.58 -16.61 6.65
N LEU A 13 8.54 -16.15 7.37
CA LEU A 13 8.28 -16.63 8.71
C LEU A 13 7.77 -18.09 8.66
N PRO A 14 8.12 -18.94 9.63
CA PRO A 14 7.58 -20.29 9.74
C PRO A 14 6.07 -20.26 10.00
N PHE A 15 5.42 -21.40 9.80
CA PHE A 15 3.95 -21.52 9.97
C PHE A 15 3.47 -21.16 11.38
N GLY A 16 4.27 -21.47 12.41
CA GLY A 16 4.07 -21.03 13.78
C GLY A 16 5.36 -20.38 14.29
N TYR A 17 5.26 -19.13 14.74
CA TYR A 17 6.39 -18.32 15.22
C TYR A 17 6.00 -17.57 16.49
N THR A 18 6.99 -17.07 17.24
CA THR A 18 6.75 -16.56 18.58
C THR A 18 7.12 -15.10 18.78
N TYR A 19 6.37 -14.46 19.69
CA TYR A 19 6.66 -13.13 20.20
C TYR A 19 6.87 -13.19 21.72
N ASP A 20 7.77 -12.35 22.21
CA ASP A 20 8.05 -12.16 23.65
C ASP A 20 7.46 -10.88 24.20
N SER A 21 6.75 -10.11 23.39
CA SER A 21 6.07 -8.87 23.77
C SER A 21 4.83 -8.65 22.91
N TYR A 22 3.90 -7.83 23.36
CA TYR A 22 2.66 -7.54 22.63
C TYR A 22 2.44 -6.06 22.39
N ILE A 23 1.60 -5.77 21.41
CA ILE A 23 1.13 -4.43 21.07
C ILE A 23 -0.38 -4.39 21.33
N PRO A 24 -0.88 -3.49 22.18
CA PRO A 24 -2.32 -3.32 22.38
C PRO A 24 -3.01 -3.01 21.04
N ARG A 25 -4.10 -3.72 20.72
CA ARG A 25 -4.85 -3.56 19.47
C ARG A 25 -5.26 -2.11 19.22
N GLU A 26 -5.74 -1.43 20.24
CA GLU A 26 -6.14 -0.02 20.14
C GLU A 26 -5.00 0.89 19.70
N LYS A 27 -3.76 0.62 20.14
CA LYS A 27 -2.57 1.35 19.73
C LYS A 27 -2.19 1.04 18.28
N TYR A 28 -2.25 -0.24 17.90
CA TYR A 28 -1.97 -0.69 16.54
C TYR A 28 -2.97 -0.13 15.52
N GLU A 29 -4.25 -0.06 15.84
CA GLU A 29 -5.29 0.42 14.92
C GLU A 29 -5.11 1.89 14.53
N LYS A 30 -4.52 2.70 15.42
CA LYS A 30 -4.21 4.12 15.18
C LYS A 30 -3.00 4.36 14.27
N MET A 31 -2.21 3.33 13.98
CA MET A 31 -1.02 3.43 13.13
C MET A 31 -1.37 3.52 11.65
N SER A 32 -0.50 4.18 10.88
CA SER A 32 -0.54 4.11 9.41
C SER A 32 -0.30 2.67 8.92
N VAL A 33 -0.63 2.39 7.66
CA VAL A 33 -0.39 1.06 7.06
C VAL A 33 1.09 0.69 7.07
N ILE A 34 1.98 1.67 6.86
CA ILE A 34 3.44 1.46 6.85
C ILE A 34 3.95 1.17 8.26
N GLU A 35 3.50 1.92 9.26
CA GLU A 35 3.83 1.67 10.67
C GLU A 35 3.34 0.30 11.14
N LYS A 36 2.13 -0.11 10.72
CA LYS A 36 1.57 -1.44 11.02
C LYS A 36 2.45 -2.59 10.54
N GLN A 37 3.03 -2.49 9.34
CA GLN A 37 3.96 -3.50 8.84
C GLN A 37 5.21 -3.61 9.73
N GLN A 38 5.78 -2.48 10.15
CA GLN A 38 6.95 -2.44 11.02
C GLN A 38 6.63 -2.98 12.43
N ALA A 39 5.45 -2.65 12.95
CA ALA A 39 5.00 -3.07 14.27
C ALA A 39 4.87 -4.60 14.37
N LEU A 40 4.32 -5.26 13.35
CA LEU A 40 4.16 -6.71 13.29
C LEU A 40 5.48 -7.50 13.31
N LEU A 41 6.60 -6.87 13.01
CA LEU A 41 7.93 -7.48 13.17
C LEU A 41 8.51 -7.31 14.58
N GLN A 42 7.84 -6.58 15.47
CA GLN A 42 8.36 -6.22 16.79
C GLN A 42 7.54 -6.80 17.95
N GLY A 43 6.22 -6.97 17.78
CA GLY A 43 5.34 -7.51 18.80
C GLY A 43 4.06 -8.07 18.22
N VAL A 44 3.45 -9.02 18.93
CA VAL A 44 2.13 -9.56 18.55
C VAL A 44 1.02 -8.56 18.91
N VAL A 45 0.07 -8.36 18.01
CA VAL A 45 -1.10 -7.51 18.28
C VAL A 45 -2.18 -8.33 18.98
N LEU A 46 -2.52 -7.96 20.20
CA LEU A 46 -3.56 -8.61 21.02
C LEU A 46 -4.40 -7.53 21.71
N ASP A 47 -5.62 -7.90 22.15
CA ASP A 47 -6.46 -7.03 22.96
C ASP A 47 -5.87 -6.87 24.36
N GLU A 48 -5.41 -7.99 24.94
CA GLU A 48 -4.75 -8.07 26.26
C GLU A 48 -3.72 -9.21 26.29
N SER A 49 -2.68 -9.05 27.09
CA SER A 49 -1.65 -10.08 27.29
C SER A 49 -0.96 -9.93 28.64
N SER A 50 -0.44 -11.03 29.18
CA SER A 50 0.51 -11.03 30.33
C SER A 50 1.96 -10.74 29.89
N LEU A 51 2.23 -10.71 28.59
CA LEU A 51 3.55 -10.34 28.05
C LEU A 51 3.80 -8.84 28.26
N PRO A 52 5.07 -8.40 28.31
CA PRO A 52 5.38 -6.98 28.35
C PRO A 52 4.92 -6.26 27.07
N GLU A 53 4.52 -5.01 27.20
CA GLU A 53 4.19 -4.18 26.03
C GLU A 53 5.44 -3.87 25.22
N THR A 54 5.29 -3.93 23.89
CA THR A 54 6.38 -3.68 22.95
C THR A 54 6.76 -2.19 22.91
N VAL A 55 8.04 -1.89 23.12
CA VAL A 55 8.59 -0.57 22.81
C VAL A 55 8.88 -0.51 21.32
N LEU A 56 7.97 0.11 20.55
CA LEU A 56 8.06 0.19 19.10
C LEU A 56 9.15 1.14 18.64
N THR A 57 9.87 0.72 17.62
CA THR A 57 10.82 1.56 16.87
C THR A 57 10.34 1.64 15.42
N LEU A 58 9.70 2.75 15.07
CA LEU A 58 9.24 3.04 13.72
C LEU A 58 10.29 3.91 13.02
N ASN A 59 10.59 3.61 11.78
CA ASN A 59 11.69 4.26 11.04
C ASN A 59 11.28 4.77 9.64
N ASP A 60 10.00 4.69 9.30
CA ASP A 60 9.47 5.33 8.10
C ASP A 60 9.51 6.87 8.24
N ARG A 61 9.74 7.52 7.11
CA ARG A 61 9.79 8.99 7.05
C ARG A 61 9.13 9.49 5.79
N GLU A 62 8.29 10.50 5.94
CA GLU A 62 7.87 11.34 4.85
C GLU A 62 9.06 12.18 4.38
N VAL A 63 9.27 12.24 3.06
CA VAL A 63 10.38 12.99 2.47
C VAL A 63 9.85 14.04 1.50
N PRO A 64 10.42 15.26 1.52
CA PRO A 64 10.04 16.30 0.58
C PRO A 64 10.44 15.92 -0.84
N PHE A 65 9.64 16.32 -1.81
CA PHE A 65 9.89 16.06 -3.23
C PHE A 65 9.61 17.31 -4.08
N LYS A 66 10.11 17.27 -5.31
CA LYS A 66 9.80 18.26 -6.36
C LYS A 66 9.06 17.57 -7.48
N ILE A 67 8.02 18.23 -8.01
CA ILE A 67 7.30 17.76 -9.20
C ILE A 67 7.97 18.37 -10.42
N ILE A 68 8.36 17.53 -11.36
CA ILE A 68 8.88 17.94 -12.67
C ILE A 68 7.92 17.43 -13.73
N THR A 69 7.22 18.34 -14.40
CA THR A 69 6.21 17.99 -15.42
C THR A 69 6.85 17.88 -16.79
N GLY A 70 6.44 16.85 -17.54
CA GLY A 70 6.81 16.63 -18.93
C GLY A 70 5.86 17.31 -19.92
N LYS A 71 6.14 17.16 -21.21
CA LYS A 71 5.29 17.73 -22.27
C LYS A 71 3.86 17.18 -22.19
N GLY A 72 2.88 18.10 -22.15
CA GLY A 72 1.46 17.76 -22.04
C GLY A 72 0.95 17.56 -20.62
N CYS A 73 1.80 17.78 -19.61
CA CYS A 73 1.43 17.87 -18.21
C CYS A 73 1.90 19.21 -17.65
N GLN A 74 1.09 19.86 -16.84
CA GLN A 74 1.41 21.13 -16.18
C GLN A 74 0.88 21.10 -14.75
N GLU A 75 1.70 21.52 -13.80
CA GLU A 75 1.25 21.78 -12.44
C GLU A 75 0.74 23.23 -12.34
N LYS A 76 -0.45 23.40 -11.82
CA LYS A 76 -1.06 24.70 -11.58
C LYS A 76 -2.02 24.61 -10.40
N ASP A 77 -1.87 25.53 -9.44
CA ASP A 77 -2.74 25.66 -8.26
C ASP A 77 -2.92 24.32 -7.50
N GLY A 78 -1.82 23.55 -7.33
CA GLY A 78 -1.82 22.25 -6.67
C GLY A 78 -2.52 21.13 -7.45
N LYS A 79 -2.81 21.33 -8.74
CA LYS A 79 -3.43 20.35 -9.63
C LYS A 79 -2.51 20.01 -10.80
N LEU A 80 -2.62 18.80 -11.33
CA LEU A 80 -1.93 18.39 -12.55
C LEU A 80 -2.91 18.43 -13.73
N ILE A 81 -2.65 19.32 -14.67
CA ILE A 81 -3.45 19.49 -15.89
C ILE A 81 -2.76 18.71 -16.99
N VAL A 82 -3.42 17.67 -17.48
CA VAL A 82 -2.92 16.76 -18.50
C VAL A 82 -3.65 16.98 -19.81
N THR A 83 -2.95 17.53 -20.79
CA THR A 83 -3.51 17.87 -22.12
C THR A 83 -3.13 16.86 -23.20
N LYS A 84 -2.31 15.85 -22.87
CA LYS A 84 -1.87 14.79 -23.77
C LYS A 84 -1.90 13.45 -23.02
N GLU A 85 -2.46 12.43 -23.64
CA GLU A 85 -2.39 11.05 -23.14
C GLU A 85 -0.94 10.58 -22.97
N ASN A 86 -0.72 9.81 -21.92
CA ASN A 86 0.60 9.30 -21.50
C ASN A 86 1.61 10.41 -21.18
N ALA A 87 1.14 11.64 -20.87
CA ALA A 87 2.01 12.66 -20.34
C ALA A 87 2.50 12.27 -18.94
N GLN A 88 3.68 12.77 -18.58
CA GLN A 88 4.36 12.36 -17.37
C GLN A 88 4.63 13.52 -16.43
N ALA A 89 4.55 13.24 -15.14
CA ALA A 89 5.15 14.03 -14.08
C ALA A 89 6.11 13.15 -13.29
N ARG A 90 7.22 13.71 -12.83
CA ARG A 90 8.22 12.99 -12.04
C ARG A 90 8.38 13.63 -10.67
N LEU A 91 8.23 12.84 -9.64
CA LEU A 91 8.51 13.21 -8.26
C LEU A 91 9.99 12.92 -7.99
N VAL A 92 10.80 13.92 -7.71
CA VAL A 92 12.23 13.77 -7.42
C VAL A 92 12.49 14.13 -5.97
N PHE A 93 13.18 13.26 -5.24
CA PHE A 93 13.40 13.39 -3.80
C PHE A 93 14.74 12.81 -3.36
N ASP A 94 15.21 13.28 -2.21
CA ASP A 94 16.29 12.70 -1.44
C ASP A 94 15.65 11.94 -0.27
N GLY A 95 15.47 10.62 -0.46
CA GLY A 95 14.88 9.71 0.51
C GLY A 95 15.93 9.10 1.45
N LEU A 96 15.62 7.91 1.95
CA LEU A 96 16.50 7.13 2.83
C LEU A 96 17.11 5.96 2.05
N ASP A 97 18.37 5.64 2.36
CA ASP A 97 19.05 4.48 1.79
C ASP A 97 18.39 3.17 2.25
N GLU A 98 18.56 2.11 1.47
CA GLU A 98 18.07 0.75 1.78
C GLU A 98 16.59 0.75 2.21
N SER A 99 15.73 1.45 1.44
CA SER A 99 14.34 1.68 1.81
C SER A 99 13.36 1.18 0.75
N GLU A 100 12.21 0.71 1.20
CA GLU A 100 10.99 0.68 0.38
C GLU A 100 10.41 2.08 0.25
N ILE A 101 9.90 2.39 -0.94
CA ILE A 101 9.34 3.70 -1.28
C ILE A 101 7.85 3.54 -1.48
N TYR A 102 7.09 4.39 -0.81
CA TYR A 102 5.63 4.44 -0.93
C TYR A 102 5.19 5.80 -1.45
N LEU A 103 4.25 5.80 -2.39
CA LEU A 103 3.46 6.95 -2.75
C LEU A 103 2.10 6.83 -2.07
N ILE A 104 1.76 7.83 -1.27
CA ILE A 104 0.47 7.95 -0.61
C ILE A 104 -0.25 9.13 -1.23
N THR A 105 -1.51 8.94 -1.61
CA THR A 105 -2.36 9.99 -2.14
C THR A 105 -3.69 9.98 -1.41
N GLU A 106 -4.19 11.15 -1.02
CA GLU A 106 -5.47 11.32 -0.36
C GLU A 106 -6.35 12.29 -1.16
N GLY A 107 -7.64 12.05 -1.19
CA GLY A 107 -8.61 12.92 -1.86
C GLY A 107 -8.41 13.01 -3.37
N VAL A 108 -7.86 11.96 -4.01
CA VAL A 108 -7.62 11.98 -5.46
C VAL A 108 -8.92 12.12 -6.22
N ASN A 109 -8.99 13.12 -7.08
CA ASN A 109 -10.11 13.35 -7.96
C ASN A 109 -9.67 13.57 -9.41
N TYR A 110 -10.53 13.23 -10.34
CA TYR A 110 -10.31 13.37 -11.77
C TYR A 110 -11.47 14.08 -12.44
N GLU A 111 -11.15 15.09 -13.22
CA GLU A 111 -12.11 15.81 -14.07
C GLU A 111 -11.65 15.78 -15.52
N VAL A 112 -12.54 15.37 -16.40
CA VAL A 112 -12.26 15.34 -17.84
C VAL A 112 -12.19 16.77 -18.38
N LEU A 113 -11.11 17.12 -19.08
CA LEU A 113 -11.02 18.40 -19.77
C LEU A 113 -12.09 18.51 -20.87
N SER A 114 -12.72 19.68 -20.95
CA SER A 114 -13.63 19.95 -22.06
C SER A 114 -12.86 20.07 -23.39
N PRO A 115 -13.47 19.75 -24.53
CA PRO A 115 -12.85 19.92 -25.83
C PRO A 115 -12.30 21.34 -26.06
N ARG A 116 -12.99 22.37 -25.57
CA ARG A 116 -12.49 23.76 -25.63
C ARG A 116 -11.23 23.97 -24.76
N ALA A 117 -11.19 23.38 -23.58
CA ALA A 117 -10.01 23.49 -22.68
C ALA A 117 -8.75 22.81 -23.24
N MET A 118 -8.89 21.86 -24.16
CA MET A 118 -7.79 21.20 -24.87
C MET A 118 -7.16 22.07 -25.96
N ILE A 119 -7.78 23.22 -26.30
CA ILE A 119 -7.34 24.10 -27.37
C ILE A 119 -6.76 25.37 -26.73
N SER A 120 -5.49 25.69 -27.04
CA SER A 120 -4.87 26.94 -26.59
C SER A 120 -5.59 28.16 -27.17
N ASP A 121 -5.56 29.27 -26.43
CA ASP A 121 -6.21 30.51 -26.87
C ASP A 121 -5.64 31.05 -28.18
N LYS A 122 -4.33 30.84 -28.44
CA LYS A 122 -3.70 31.17 -29.71
C LYS A 122 -4.29 30.33 -30.85
N LYS A 123 -4.45 29.03 -30.66
CA LYS A 123 -5.05 28.15 -31.66
C LYS A 123 -6.54 28.51 -31.88
N TRP A 124 -7.26 28.74 -30.80
CA TRP A 124 -8.69 29.12 -30.83
C TRP A 124 -8.95 30.36 -31.69
N LYS A 125 -8.16 31.42 -31.47
CA LYS A 125 -8.27 32.67 -32.24
C LYS A 125 -8.01 32.51 -33.73
N ASN A 126 -7.22 31.50 -34.12
CA ASN A 126 -6.87 31.23 -35.51
C ASN A 126 -7.81 30.20 -36.19
N MET A 127 -8.75 29.62 -35.44
CA MET A 127 -9.75 28.70 -36.00
C MET A 127 -10.85 29.45 -36.72
N SER A 128 -11.33 28.87 -37.83
CA SER A 128 -12.51 29.34 -38.53
C SER A 128 -13.78 29.22 -37.65
N ILE A 129 -14.83 30.00 -37.97
CA ILE A 129 -16.14 29.90 -37.31
C ILE A 129 -16.69 28.47 -37.37
N TYR A 130 -16.49 27.77 -38.49
CA TYR A 130 -16.92 26.40 -38.64
C TYR A 130 -16.22 25.46 -37.63
N GLU A 131 -14.90 25.54 -37.51
CA GLU A 131 -14.11 24.74 -36.54
C GLU A 131 -14.49 25.05 -35.09
N GLN A 132 -14.70 26.33 -34.77
CA GLN A 132 -15.16 26.74 -33.43
C GLN A 132 -16.55 26.16 -33.13
N ASN A 133 -17.47 26.17 -34.08
CA ASN A 133 -18.78 25.55 -33.90
C ASN A 133 -18.72 24.04 -33.69
N GLN A 134 -17.79 23.31 -34.35
CA GLN A 134 -17.57 21.90 -34.07
C GLN A 134 -17.17 21.67 -32.61
N VAL A 135 -16.26 22.49 -32.09
CA VAL A 135 -15.82 22.39 -30.67
C VAL A 135 -16.99 22.71 -29.74
N PHE A 136 -17.88 23.63 -30.05
CA PHE A 136 -19.09 23.90 -29.23
C PHE A 136 -20.06 22.69 -29.24
N HIS A 137 -20.23 22.02 -30.36
CA HIS A 137 -21.01 20.79 -30.40
C HIS A 137 -20.41 19.67 -29.59
N GLU A 138 -19.09 19.49 -29.65
CA GLU A 138 -18.36 18.52 -28.83
C GLU A 138 -18.44 18.85 -27.33
N ASN A 139 -18.33 20.12 -26.94
CA ASN A 139 -18.53 20.56 -25.55
C ASN A 139 -19.94 20.24 -25.06
N SER A 140 -20.95 20.38 -25.90
CA SER A 140 -22.32 20.03 -25.54
C SER A 140 -22.47 18.54 -25.27
N ARG A 141 -21.90 17.69 -26.11
CA ARG A 141 -21.85 16.23 -25.87
C ARG A 141 -21.06 15.89 -24.61
N TRP A 142 -19.88 16.50 -24.40
CA TRP A 142 -19.03 16.30 -23.25
C TRP A 142 -19.78 16.50 -21.92
N ARG A 143 -20.67 17.46 -21.81
CA ARG A 143 -21.46 17.72 -20.61
C ARG A 143 -22.31 16.52 -20.17
N TYR A 144 -22.71 15.65 -21.07
CA TYR A 144 -23.53 14.48 -20.75
C TYR A 144 -22.71 13.30 -20.23
N TRP A 145 -21.48 13.13 -20.68
CA TRP A 145 -20.70 11.94 -20.33
C TRP A 145 -19.51 12.20 -19.39
N LYS A 146 -19.14 13.45 -19.14
CA LYS A 146 -17.96 13.80 -18.32
C LYS A 146 -17.98 13.20 -16.90
N GLU A 147 -19.17 12.98 -16.35
CA GLU A 147 -19.34 12.46 -14.99
C GLU A 147 -19.29 10.91 -14.91
N SER A 148 -19.25 10.24 -16.06
CA SER A 148 -19.17 8.78 -16.14
C SER A 148 -17.87 8.34 -16.82
N GLN A 149 -16.73 8.67 -16.20
CA GLN A 149 -15.42 8.43 -16.76
C GLN A 149 -14.51 7.70 -15.80
N LYS A 150 -13.42 7.17 -16.35
CA LYS A 150 -12.33 6.57 -15.61
C LYS A 150 -11.01 7.16 -16.07
N ALA A 151 -10.03 7.20 -15.18
CA ALA A 151 -8.67 7.57 -15.48
C ALA A 151 -7.69 6.63 -14.79
N TYR A 152 -6.51 6.50 -15.37
CA TYR A 152 -5.45 5.67 -14.87
C TYR A 152 -4.17 6.47 -14.74
N ILE A 153 -3.48 6.26 -13.62
CA ILE A 153 -2.14 6.80 -13.38
C ILE A 153 -1.22 5.62 -13.12
N ASP A 154 -0.23 5.41 -13.98
CA ASP A 154 0.83 4.45 -13.70
C ASP A 154 1.90 5.10 -12.84
N VAL A 155 2.14 4.53 -11.68
CA VAL A 155 3.20 4.91 -10.74
C VAL A 155 4.37 3.97 -10.97
N THR A 156 5.44 4.49 -11.55
CA THR A 156 6.63 3.70 -11.88
C THR A 156 7.80 4.10 -10.99
N GLY A 157 8.25 3.16 -10.17
CA GLY A 157 9.52 3.21 -9.44
C GLY A 157 10.63 2.52 -10.22
N LYS A 158 11.75 2.25 -9.56
CA LYS A 158 12.92 1.62 -10.19
C LYS A 158 12.64 0.17 -10.65
N PHE A 159 11.86 -0.60 -9.89
CA PHE A 159 11.62 -2.02 -10.12
C PHE A 159 10.14 -2.40 -10.18
N LEU A 160 9.26 -1.52 -9.76
CA LEU A 160 7.82 -1.78 -9.72
C LEU A 160 7.05 -0.73 -10.51
N ASN A 161 5.98 -1.20 -11.13
CA ASN A 161 4.96 -0.38 -11.76
C ASN A 161 3.60 -0.76 -11.15
N LYS A 162 2.84 0.23 -10.70
CA LYS A 162 1.50 0.09 -10.14
C LYS A 162 0.56 1.07 -10.81
N THR A 163 -0.67 0.66 -11.04
CA THR A 163 -1.70 1.52 -11.64
C THR A 163 -2.73 1.93 -10.61
N ILE A 164 -2.92 3.22 -10.44
CA ILE A 164 -4.04 3.82 -9.72
C ILE A 164 -5.20 3.96 -10.70
N SER A 165 -6.37 3.42 -10.33
CA SER A 165 -7.60 3.54 -11.11
C SER A 165 -8.55 4.51 -10.41
N ILE A 166 -8.94 5.58 -11.10
CA ILE A 166 -9.82 6.62 -10.58
C ILE A 166 -11.12 6.56 -11.39
N TYR A 167 -12.24 6.60 -10.71
CA TYR A 167 -13.57 6.58 -11.31
C TYR A 167 -14.34 7.82 -10.88
N THR A 168 -15.02 8.47 -11.81
CA THR A 168 -15.93 9.58 -11.50
C THR A 168 -17.25 9.05 -10.92
N ASP A 169 -17.97 9.87 -10.18
CA ASP A 169 -19.12 9.48 -9.34
C ASP A 169 -20.22 8.68 -10.06
N LYS A 170 -20.44 8.94 -11.35
CA LYS A 170 -21.46 8.25 -12.15
C LYS A 170 -20.91 7.10 -13.00
N TYR A 171 -19.64 6.76 -12.83
CA TYR A 171 -19.09 5.59 -13.52
C TYR A 171 -19.60 4.29 -12.84
N ASN A 172 -19.97 3.30 -13.64
CA ASN A 172 -20.60 2.06 -13.15
C ASN A 172 -19.75 1.25 -12.15
N ALA A 173 -18.41 1.42 -12.14
CA ALA A 173 -17.51 0.80 -11.20
C ALA A 173 -17.02 1.75 -10.09
N TYR A 174 -17.70 2.88 -9.88
CA TYR A 174 -17.36 3.81 -8.81
C TYR A 174 -17.54 3.16 -7.43
N SER A 175 -16.50 3.24 -6.61
CA SER A 175 -16.47 2.63 -5.28
C SER A 175 -16.21 3.62 -4.14
N GLY A 176 -16.24 4.93 -4.42
CA GLY A 176 -15.90 5.97 -3.44
C GLY A 176 -14.43 5.97 -3.02
N LYS A 177 -13.55 5.33 -3.78
CA LYS A 177 -12.13 5.24 -3.43
C LYS A 177 -11.37 6.44 -3.96
N HIS A 178 -10.89 7.29 -3.04
CA HIS A 178 -10.08 8.48 -3.32
C HIS A 178 -8.68 8.44 -2.70
N ASN A 179 -8.40 7.46 -1.84
CA ASN A 179 -7.13 7.32 -1.16
C ASN A 179 -6.38 6.09 -1.68
N PHE A 180 -5.10 6.26 -1.99
CA PHE A 180 -4.28 5.18 -2.53
C PHE A 180 -2.92 5.14 -1.85
N LEU A 181 -2.45 3.92 -1.59
CA LEU A 181 -1.09 3.64 -1.16
C LEU A 181 -0.46 2.72 -2.20
N CYS A 182 0.63 3.20 -2.81
CA CYS A 182 1.38 2.45 -3.80
C CYS A 182 2.79 2.17 -3.28
N ASN A 183 3.14 0.89 -3.09
CA ASN A 183 4.53 0.49 -2.94
C ASN A 183 5.21 0.61 -4.32
N ALA A 184 6.17 1.50 -4.43
CA ALA A 184 6.93 1.79 -5.65
C ALA A 184 8.26 1.02 -5.71
N GLY A 185 8.52 0.14 -4.75
CA GLY A 185 9.65 -0.77 -4.69
C GLY A 185 10.80 -0.28 -3.82
N TYR A 186 11.79 -1.13 -3.73
CA TYR A 186 12.99 -0.93 -2.92
C TYR A 186 14.05 -0.10 -3.66
N SER A 187 14.76 0.73 -2.92
CA SER A 187 15.95 1.46 -3.40
C SER A 187 17.09 1.40 -2.41
N ARG A 188 18.27 1.07 -2.93
CA ARG A 188 19.53 1.13 -2.19
C ARG A 188 19.96 2.55 -1.83
N MET A 189 19.65 3.50 -2.72
CA MET A 189 20.11 4.88 -2.61
C MET A 189 18.94 5.78 -2.28
N GLY A 190 19.14 6.72 -1.36
CA GLY A 190 18.12 7.71 -0.99
C GLY A 190 17.72 8.62 -2.15
N LYS A 191 18.67 9.05 -2.98
CA LYS A 191 18.36 9.88 -4.14
C LYS A 191 17.58 9.10 -5.20
N ASN A 192 16.32 9.48 -5.42
CA ASN A 192 15.39 8.71 -6.22
C ASN A 192 14.33 9.55 -6.92
N SER A 193 13.52 8.90 -7.75
CA SER A 193 12.36 9.51 -8.38
C SER A 193 11.27 8.49 -8.67
N LEU A 194 10.02 8.94 -8.64
CA LEU A 194 8.85 8.22 -9.12
C LEU A 194 8.31 8.91 -10.37
N THR A 195 7.91 8.13 -11.37
CA THR A 195 7.27 8.65 -12.58
C THR A 195 5.77 8.35 -12.53
N LEU A 196 4.96 9.39 -12.64
CA LEU A 196 3.52 9.30 -12.81
C LEU A 196 3.22 9.43 -14.30
N THR A 197 2.64 8.41 -14.91
CA THR A 197 2.20 8.45 -16.32
C THR A 197 0.67 8.49 -16.36
N PHE A 198 0.12 9.57 -16.88
CA PHE A 198 -1.31 9.81 -16.96
C PHE A 198 -1.85 9.26 -18.28
N GLN A 199 -2.57 8.16 -18.23
CA GLN A 199 -3.11 7.53 -19.45
C GLN A 199 -4.22 8.36 -20.09
N ASN A 200 -4.91 9.20 -19.32
CA ASN A 200 -6.05 10.01 -19.77
C ASN A 200 -5.76 11.50 -19.63
N THR A 201 -6.27 12.29 -20.57
CA THR A 201 -6.27 13.75 -20.47
C THR A 201 -7.30 14.21 -19.43
N GLY A 202 -6.99 15.24 -18.65
CA GLY A 202 -7.88 15.70 -17.59
C GLY A 202 -7.18 16.59 -16.58
N VAL A 203 -7.91 16.95 -15.55
CA VAL A 203 -7.40 17.62 -14.35
C VAL A 203 -7.37 16.59 -13.22
N TYR A 204 -6.21 16.37 -12.65
CA TYR A 204 -6.00 15.51 -11.51
C TYR A 204 -5.73 16.39 -10.29
N SER A 205 -6.53 16.25 -9.26
CA SER A 205 -6.36 16.95 -7.99
C SER A 205 -6.26 15.95 -6.85
N TYR A 206 -5.68 16.37 -5.75
CA TYR A 206 -5.51 15.59 -4.53
C TYR A 206 -5.50 16.55 -3.34
N ASP A 207 -5.95 16.07 -2.19
CA ASP A 207 -5.89 16.81 -0.94
C ASP A 207 -4.47 16.70 -0.34
N ASP A 208 -3.85 15.52 -0.49
CA ASP A 208 -2.50 15.27 -0.04
C ASP A 208 -1.75 14.29 -0.96
N LEU A 209 -0.45 14.51 -1.11
CA LEU A 209 0.47 13.69 -1.90
C LEU A 209 1.78 13.56 -1.13
N LYS A 210 2.12 12.35 -0.69
CA LYS A 210 3.30 12.07 0.12
C LYS A 210 4.18 11.00 -0.51
N VAL A 211 5.47 11.18 -0.37
CA VAL A 211 6.48 10.14 -0.58
C VAL A 211 7.00 9.71 0.79
N VAL A 212 6.88 8.43 1.09
CA VAL A 212 7.35 7.86 2.36
C VAL A 212 8.42 6.82 2.07
N CYS A 213 9.54 6.90 2.78
CA CYS A 213 10.62 5.92 2.73
C CYS A 213 10.63 5.11 4.03
N GLN A 214 10.63 3.78 3.91
CA GLN A 214 10.74 2.84 5.02
C GLN A 214 12.05 2.06 4.90
N PRO A 215 13.10 2.34 5.70
CA PRO A 215 14.31 1.54 5.75
C PRO A 215 14.02 0.09 6.17
N VAL A 216 14.58 -0.87 5.42
CA VAL A 216 14.33 -2.31 5.62
C VAL A 216 15.54 -3.08 6.17
N THR A 217 16.61 -2.39 6.54
CA THR A 217 17.87 -2.97 7.00
C THR A 217 17.76 -3.86 8.25
N LYS A 218 16.70 -3.70 9.04
CA LYS A 218 16.46 -4.48 10.27
C LYS A 218 15.55 -5.70 10.05
N VAL A 219 14.88 -5.81 8.89
CA VAL A 219 13.86 -6.83 8.63
C VAL A 219 14.41 -8.24 8.80
N ASP A 220 15.56 -8.55 8.19
CA ASP A 220 16.18 -9.88 8.28
C ASP A 220 16.44 -10.31 9.73
N LYS A 221 16.97 -9.39 10.54
CA LYS A 221 17.22 -9.67 11.96
C LYS A 221 15.93 -9.88 12.75
N GLN A 222 14.90 -9.10 12.44
CA GLN A 222 13.59 -9.22 13.10
C GLN A 222 12.90 -10.53 12.74
N VAL A 223 12.91 -10.91 11.46
CA VAL A 223 12.34 -12.19 10.99
C VAL A 223 13.08 -13.37 11.61
N LYS A 224 14.42 -13.35 11.63
CA LYS A 224 15.21 -14.40 12.29
C LYS A 224 14.83 -14.55 13.76
N LYS A 225 14.73 -13.44 14.51
CA LYS A 225 14.32 -13.46 15.91
C LYS A 225 12.94 -14.10 16.12
N LEU A 226 11.97 -13.78 15.27
CA LEU A 226 10.63 -14.35 15.35
C LEU A 226 10.59 -15.85 15.05
N GLY A 227 11.50 -16.33 14.20
CA GLY A 227 11.62 -17.73 13.80
C GLY A 227 12.53 -18.59 14.71
N GLU A 228 13.28 -18.01 15.67
CA GLU A 228 14.21 -18.74 16.54
C GLU A 228 13.52 -19.85 17.34
N GLU A 229 12.38 -19.55 17.94
CA GLU A 229 11.55 -20.51 18.65
C GLU A 229 10.23 -20.64 17.88
N SER A 230 10.19 -21.61 16.98
CA SER A 230 9.09 -21.81 16.05
C SER A 230 8.47 -23.21 16.18
N LEU A 231 7.26 -23.37 15.72
CA LEU A 231 6.54 -24.64 15.72
C LEU A 231 7.21 -25.62 14.76
N GLN A 232 7.63 -26.76 15.28
CA GLN A 232 8.32 -27.85 14.56
C GLN A 232 7.40 -29.05 14.39
N ASP A 233 7.78 -29.99 13.52
CA ASP A 233 7.06 -31.25 13.28
C ASP A 233 5.55 -31.02 12.97
N VAL A 234 5.24 -29.95 12.23
CA VAL A 234 3.86 -29.57 11.94
C VAL A 234 3.20 -30.64 11.08
N LYS A 235 2.08 -31.17 11.56
CA LYS A 235 1.19 -32.07 10.81
C LYS A 235 -0.17 -31.42 10.70
N VAL A 236 -0.70 -31.42 9.49
CA VAL A 236 -2.04 -30.89 9.18
C VAL A 236 -2.87 -32.04 8.64
N GLU A 237 -3.90 -32.42 9.38
CA GLU A 237 -4.89 -33.43 9.00
C GLU A 237 -6.26 -32.76 8.82
N ASP A 238 -7.27 -33.50 8.38
CA ASP A 238 -8.58 -32.93 8.01
C ASP A 238 -9.22 -32.08 9.12
N HIS A 239 -9.00 -32.44 10.40
CA HIS A 239 -9.64 -31.80 11.55
C HIS A 239 -8.66 -31.43 12.66
N GLU A 240 -7.37 -31.64 12.47
CA GLU A 240 -6.37 -31.47 13.50
C GLU A 240 -5.07 -30.87 12.94
N LEU A 241 -4.50 -29.96 13.72
CA LEU A 241 -3.15 -29.45 13.51
C LEU A 241 -2.33 -29.73 14.76
N THR A 242 -1.25 -30.45 14.61
CA THR A 242 -0.31 -30.75 15.70
C THR A 242 1.08 -30.23 15.38
N GLY A 243 1.87 -30.00 16.40
CA GLY A 243 3.26 -29.58 16.28
C GLY A 243 3.94 -29.58 17.65
N LYS A 244 5.25 -29.34 17.65
CA LYS A 244 6.07 -29.25 18.87
C LYS A 244 6.75 -27.90 18.92
N ILE A 245 6.83 -27.31 20.10
CA ILE A 245 7.58 -26.09 20.32
C ILE A 245 8.22 -26.12 21.71
N SER A 246 9.40 -25.55 21.82
CA SER A 246 10.05 -25.30 23.11
C SER A 246 10.34 -23.81 23.20
N VAL A 247 9.96 -23.18 24.30
CA VAL A 247 10.19 -21.77 24.55
C VAL A 247 11.05 -21.56 25.79
N SER A 248 11.98 -20.61 25.71
CA SER A 248 12.90 -20.29 26.80
C SER A 248 12.29 -19.41 27.90
N LYS A 249 11.14 -18.82 27.62
CA LYS A 249 10.38 -17.92 28.53
C LYS A 249 8.92 -17.84 28.04
N PRO A 250 7.99 -17.25 28.83
CA PRO A 250 6.62 -17.05 28.35
C PRO A 250 6.58 -16.28 27.02
N LYS A 251 5.83 -16.81 26.04
CA LYS A 251 5.68 -16.24 24.70
C LYS A 251 4.26 -16.41 24.17
N ALA A 252 3.92 -15.62 23.16
CA ALA A 252 2.75 -15.86 22.33
C ALA A 252 3.18 -16.60 21.06
N LEU A 253 2.67 -17.79 20.84
CA LEU A 253 2.78 -18.53 19.59
C LEU A 253 1.70 -18.04 18.64
N VAL A 254 2.10 -17.46 17.52
CA VAL A 254 1.20 -17.10 16.43
C VAL A 254 1.23 -18.19 15.37
N ILE A 255 0.07 -18.69 15.00
CA ILE A 255 -0.12 -19.69 13.96
C ILE A 255 -0.72 -18.99 12.74
N ALA A 256 -0.09 -19.13 11.58
CA ALA A 256 -0.48 -18.45 10.32
C ALA A 256 -1.77 -19.07 9.72
N LEU A 257 -2.78 -19.25 10.56
CA LEU A 257 -4.15 -19.64 10.18
C LEU A 257 -5.13 -18.54 10.57
N PRO A 258 -6.15 -18.27 9.73
CA PRO A 258 -7.22 -17.33 10.08
C PRO A 258 -7.90 -17.73 11.39
N TYR A 259 -8.11 -16.72 12.24
CA TYR A 259 -8.83 -16.90 13.49
C TYR A 259 -10.27 -17.40 13.24
N SER A 260 -10.68 -18.42 13.96
CA SER A 260 -12.04 -18.94 13.96
C SER A 260 -12.42 -19.50 15.33
N THR A 261 -13.64 -19.25 15.75
CA THR A 261 -14.21 -19.80 17.01
C THR A 261 -14.49 -21.30 16.95
N GLY A 262 -14.37 -21.92 15.76
CA GLY A 262 -14.51 -23.36 15.56
C GLY A 262 -13.32 -24.20 16.03
N PHE A 263 -12.18 -23.56 16.31
CA PHE A 263 -10.98 -24.26 16.80
C PHE A 263 -10.97 -24.39 18.32
N THR A 264 -10.43 -25.51 18.79
CA THR A 264 -10.08 -25.74 20.20
C THR A 264 -8.59 -26.07 20.25
N ALA A 265 -7.84 -25.43 21.15
CA ALA A 265 -6.42 -25.64 21.32
C ALA A 265 -6.07 -26.35 22.63
N TYR A 266 -5.03 -27.16 22.55
CA TYR A 266 -4.42 -27.85 23.69
C TYR A 266 -2.91 -27.60 23.68
N VAL A 267 -2.35 -27.21 24.82
CA VAL A 267 -0.91 -27.13 25.04
C VAL A 267 -0.57 -28.13 26.14
N ASP A 268 0.31 -29.09 25.83
CA ASP A 268 0.68 -30.19 26.73
C ASP A 268 -0.54 -30.93 27.32
N GLY A 269 -1.54 -31.17 26.48
CA GLY A 269 -2.78 -31.84 26.83
C GLY A 269 -3.78 -31.02 27.63
N LYS A 270 -3.47 -29.75 27.95
CA LYS A 270 -4.35 -28.82 28.65
C LYS A 270 -5.06 -27.89 27.66
N LYS A 271 -6.37 -27.77 27.78
CA LYS A 271 -7.16 -26.82 26.98
C LYS A 271 -6.69 -25.39 27.23
N THR A 272 -6.48 -24.66 26.15
CA THR A 272 -5.91 -23.29 26.16
C THR A 272 -6.78 -22.40 25.29
N ASP A 273 -6.93 -21.13 25.72
CA ASP A 273 -7.68 -20.16 24.95
C ASP A 273 -6.94 -19.70 23.71
N ILE A 274 -7.67 -19.65 22.58
CA ILE A 274 -7.18 -19.11 21.32
C ILE A 274 -7.53 -17.63 21.27
N LYS A 275 -6.51 -16.77 21.12
CA LYS A 275 -6.68 -15.33 20.93
C LYS A 275 -6.57 -14.95 19.45
N GLN A 276 -7.35 -13.95 19.03
CA GLN A 276 -7.14 -13.34 17.71
C GLN A 276 -5.91 -12.44 17.75
N ALA A 277 -4.93 -12.76 16.92
CA ALA A 277 -3.66 -12.06 16.84
C ALA A 277 -3.40 -11.42 15.47
N ASN A 278 -2.61 -10.36 15.44
CA ASN A 278 -2.16 -9.72 14.20
C ASN A 278 -3.32 -9.49 13.21
N THR A 279 -4.46 -9.05 13.74
CA THR A 279 -5.74 -8.81 13.06
C THR A 279 -6.47 -10.05 12.54
N MET A 280 -5.79 -11.11 12.09
CA MET A 280 -6.44 -12.23 11.42
C MET A 280 -5.96 -13.63 11.84
N TYR A 281 -4.87 -13.75 12.59
CA TYR A 281 -4.28 -15.03 12.94
C TYR A 281 -4.73 -15.54 14.32
N MET A 282 -4.42 -16.79 14.60
CA MET A 282 -4.62 -17.37 15.93
C MET A 282 -3.34 -17.27 16.76
N ALA A 283 -3.48 -17.00 18.06
CA ALA A 283 -2.36 -17.09 18.99
C ALA A 283 -2.71 -17.89 20.24
N LEU A 284 -1.69 -18.57 20.76
CA LEU A 284 -1.73 -19.31 22.03
C LEU A 284 -0.68 -18.71 22.97
N ASN A 285 -1.03 -18.57 24.25
CA ASN A 285 -0.06 -18.21 25.29
C ASN A 285 0.70 -19.48 25.68
N LEU A 286 2.02 -19.44 25.58
CA LEU A 286 2.92 -20.47 26.04
C LEU A 286 3.55 -20.03 27.37
N ALA A 287 3.44 -20.88 28.40
CA ALA A 287 4.23 -20.75 29.61
C ALA A 287 5.60 -21.42 29.37
N HIS A 288 6.59 -21.06 30.19
CA HIS A 288 7.87 -21.76 30.17
C HIS A 288 7.69 -23.14 30.79
#